data_39fca71019e8d48781b3345c26947fd0
#
_entry.id   39fca71019e8d48781b3345c26947fd0
#
_cell.length_a   1.000
_cell.length_b   1.000
_cell.length_c   1.000
_cell.angle_alpha   90.00
_cell.angle_beta   90.00
_cell.angle_gamma   90.00
#
_symmetry.space_group_name_H-M   'P 1'
#
loop_
_entity.id
_entity.type
_entity.pdbx_description
1 polymer ?
#
loop_
_entity_poly.entity_id
_entity_poly.type
_entity_poly.pdbx_seq_one_letter_code
_entity_poly.pdbx_strand_id
1 'polypeptide(L)'
;MTEIKDTKKATGISRRALMKTGAAAVGAIAGSGAITGFPTIWAQNPITLRQFGTGVSNINAIAEKCKADLGITLEMTATDSDAAAQRAVTQPDSYDIADIEYWILKKVFPAGVIQPMEISKLKYYDQIVPLFKTGKLTPDSVIAQGTAPHTVGYVEKAGDKTFAKSETGLFTMVPTIYNADTLGIRPDLVGRDITSWADIMDPAFKGKTSILNIPSIGIMDAAMIMEALGNIKYADKGNMTKAEIDATIDFLIKAKQDGQFRAFWKSFDESVNLMASGEVVIQSMWSPAVAAVRSKGIACKYQPLKEGYRSWGGGLGLAAHLQGAQLDAAYEYINWYTSGWVGGYLNRQGYYSAAMDTAKKFMTEDEWGYWIEGKAAKGDIMSPEGKIMEKAGAVRDGGSFQERMGKVACWNSVMDEDRYMVRRWNEFIAA
;
A
#
# COMPACT_ATOMS: atom_id res chain seq x y z
N MET A 1 -19.83 -68.31 -34.51
CA MET A 1 -20.59 -68.37 -33.30
C MET A 1 -19.61 -67.97 -32.23
N THR A 2 -19.65 -66.73 -31.70
CA THR A 2 -20.51 -66.26 -30.63
C THR A 2 -20.22 -64.80 -30.36
N GLU A 3 -21.22 -64.02 -30.44
CA GLU A 3 -21.59 -62.76 -29.80
C GLU A 3 -20.54 -61.76 -29.27
N ILE A 4 -20.66 -60.59 -29.86
CA ILE A 4 -20.15 -59.28 -29.43
C ILE A 4 -21.09 -58.73 -28.36
N LYS A 5 -20.59 -58.37 -27.20
CA LYS A 5 -21.30 -57.59 -26.16
C LYS A 5 -20.91 -56.15 -26.16
N ASP A 6 -21.94 -55.31 -26.19
CA ASP A 6 -21.99 -53.86 -26.18
C ASP A 6 -21.08 -53.17 -25.16
N THR A 7 -20.32 -52.18 -25.62
CA THR A 7 -19.67 -51.16 -24.81
C THR A 7 -20.60 -49.98 -24.66
N LYS A 8 -21.01 -49.68 -23.40
CA LYS A 8 -21.78 -48.50 -23.01
C LYS A 8 -21.02 -47.23 -23.34
N LYS A 9 -21.65 -46.35 -24.13
CA LYS A 9 -21.22 -44.96 -24.37
C LYS A 9 -21.23 -44.20 -23.06
N ALA A 10 -20.09 -43.64 -22.68
CA ALA A 10 -20.00 -42.60 -21.62
C ALA A 10 -20.61 -41.31 -22.15
N THR A 11 -21.71 -40.90 -21.53
CA THR A 11 -22.35 -39.60 -21.78
C THR A 11 -21.48 -38.46 -21.24
N GLY A 12 -20.83 -37.75 -22.16
CA GLY A 12 -20.06 -36.55 -21.83
C GLY A 12 -20.99 -35.44 -21.32
N ILE A 13 -20.66 -34.93 -20.15
CA ILE A 13 -21.30 -33.76 -19.58
C ILE A 13 -20.98 -32.56 -20.47
N SER A 14 -22.02 -31.88 -21.01
CA SER A 14 -21.83 -30.76 -21.91
C SER A 14 -21.23 -29.56 -21.16
N ARG A 15 -20.34 -28.81 -21.82
CA ARG A 15 -19.73 -27.56 -21.30
C ARG A 15 -20.76 -26.55 -20.77
N ARG A 16 -22.01 -26.64 -21.23
CA ARG A 16 -23.12 -25.77 -20.79
C ARG A 16 -23.71 -26.18 -19.42
N ALA A 17 -23.55 -27.44 -19.01
CA ALA A 17 -23.97 -27.94 -17.69
C ALA A 17 -22.91 -27.57 -16.62
N LEU A 18 -21.63 -27.53 -16.99
CA LEU A 18 -20.54 -27.16 -16.07
C LEU A 18 -20.56 -25.67 -15.71
N MET A 19 -21.08 -24.81 -16.61
CA MET A 19 -21.20 -23.37 -16.33
C MET A 19 -22.42 -23.00 -15.46
N LYS A 20 -23.39 -23.90 -15.28
CA LYS A 20 -24.55 -23.66 -14.40
C LYS A 20 -24.34 -24.10 -12.95
N THR A 21 -23.36 -24.97 -12.68
CA THR A 21 -23.06 -25.46 -11.33
C THR A 21 -21.86 -24.74 -10.67
N GLY A 22 -21.07 -23.97 -11.43
CA GLY A 22 -19.96 -23.16 -10.90
C GLY A 22 -20.35 -21.79 -10.33
N ALA A 23 -21.57 -21.32 -10.58
CA ALA A 23 -22.01 -19.98 -10.17
C ALA A 23 -22.69 -19.92 -8.80
N ALA A 24 -22.85 -21.03 -8.09
CA ALA A 24 -23.62 -21.10 -6.84
C ALA A 24 -22.78 -21.26 -5.57
N ALA A 25 -21.44 -21.32 -5.67
CA ALA A 25 -20.58 -21.55 -4.51
C ALA A 25 -19.61 -20.40 -4.15
N VAL A 26 -19.65 -19.26 -4.85
CA VAL A 26 -18.81 -18.08 -4.55
C VAL A 26 -19.60 -16.95 -3.85
N GLY A 27 -20.87 -17.19 -3.51
CA GLY A 27 -21.82 -16.15 -3.09
C GLY A 27 -22.10 -16.02 -1.59
N ALA A 28 -21.25 -16.45 -0.66
CA ALA A 28 -21.70 -16.51 0.73
C ALA A 28 -20.83 -15.83 1.80
N ILE A 29 -19.76 -15.08 1.47
CA ILE A 29 -19.01 -14.33 2.51
C ILE A 29 -18.68 -12.87 2.12
N ALA A 30 -19.06 -12.39 0.96
CA ALA A 30 -19.12 -10.95 0.75
C ALA A 30 -20.47 -10.47 1.28
N GLY A 31 -20.49 -9.79 2.41
CA GLY A 31 -21.72 -9.14 2.90
C GLY A 31 -22.35 -8.36 1.75
N SER A 32 -23.51 -8.84 1.25
CA SER A 32 -24.28 -8.23 0.17
C SER A 32 -25.03 -6.99 0.66
N GLY A 33 -24.34 -6.09 1.35
CA GLY A 33 -24.85 -4.75 1.59
C GLY A 33 -24.75 -3.99 0.27
N ALA A 34 -25.84 -3.86 -0.47
CA ALA A 34 -25.93 -2.83 -1.48
C ALA A 34 -25.59 -1.51 -0.82
N ILE A 35 -24.63 -0.76 -1.36
CA ILE A 35 -24.33 0.59 -0.91
C ILE A 35 -25.57 1.42 -1.31
N THR A 36 -26.48 1.59 -0.35
CA THR A 36 -27.67 2.42 -0.57
C THR A 36 -27.24 3.88 -0.54
N GLY A 37 -27.59 4.65 -1.56
CA GLY A 37 -27.31 6.09 -1.62
C GLY A 37 -26.52 6.57 -2.83
N PHE A 38 -26.11 5.67 -3.72
CA PHE A 38 -25.54 6.02 -5.03
C PHE A 38 -26.58 5.70 -6.12
N PRO A 39 -27.20 6.70 -6.73
CA PRO A 39 -28.08 6.46 -7.86
C PRO A 39 -27.26 5.96 -9.05
N THR A 40 -27.74 4.91 -9.73
CA THR A 40 -27.14 4.38 -10.96
C THR A 40 -27.40 5.32 -12.16
N ILE A 41 -27.06 6.60 -11.99
CA ILE A 41 -27.26 7.64 -13.00
C ILE A 41 -26.50 7.32 -14.28
N TRP A 42 -25.37 6.65 -14.15
CA TRP A 42 -24.47 6.30 -15.25
C TRP A 42 -24.85 5.01 -16.00
N ALA A 43 -25.84 4.26 -15.51
CA ALA A 43 -26.32 3.07 -16.23
C ALA A 43 -26.99 3.38 -17.57
N GLN A 44 -27.55 4.59 -17.72
CA GLN A 44 -28.16 5.04 -18.97
C GLN A 44 -27.19 5.77 -19.91
N ASN A 45 -26.09 6.33 -19.35
CA ASN A 45 -25.00 6.96 -20.09
C ASN A 45 -23.68 6.38 -19.58
N PRO A 46 -23.24 5.21 -20.08
CA PRO A 46 -22.06 4.53 -19.57
C PRO A 46 -20.81 5.39 -19.69
N ILE A 47 -20.15 5.63 -18.57
CA ILE A 47 -18.88 6.35 -18.50
C ILE A 47 -17.77 5.34 -18.19
N THR A 48 -16.65 5.51 -18.87
CA THR A 48 -15.41 4.81 -18.58
C THR A 48 -14.41 5.77 -17.97
N LEU A 49 -13.82 5.39 -16.84
CA LEU A 49 -12.69 6.10 -16.22
C LEU A 49 -11.46 5.21 -16.31
N ARG A 50 -10.37 5.76 -16.81
CA ARG A 50 -9.06 5.09 -16.91
C ARG A 50 -8.28 5.39 -15.64
N GLN A 51 -7.97 4.34 -14.87
CA GLN A 51 -7.19 4.45 -13.64
C GLN A 51 -5.86 3.73 -13.82
N PHE A 52 -4.77 4.34 -13.35
CA PHE A 52 -3.50 3.66 -13.18
C PHE A 52 -3.00 3.83 -11.74
N GLY A 53 -2.17 2.89 -11.29
CA GLY A 53 -1.59 2.94 -9.96
C GLY A 53 -0.93 1.61 -9.57
N THR A 54 -0.59 1.43 -8.31
CA THR A 54 0.03 0.20 -7.85
C THR A 54 -0.96 -0.97 -7.81
N GLY A 55 -0.47 -2.20 -7.93
CA GLY A 55 -1.29 -3.41 -7.83
C GLY A 55 -1.93 -3.62 -6.45
N VAL A 56 -1.64 -2.75 -5.48
CA VAL A 56 -2.24 -2.79 -4.14
C VAL A 56 -3.74 -2.44 -4.18
N SER A 57 -4.12 -1.48 -5.02
CA SER A 57 -5.47 -0.92 -5.11
C SER A 57 -6.06 -0.99 -6.53
N ASN A 58 -5.26 -1.24 -7.57
CA ASN A 58 -5.74 -1.50 -8.93
C ASN A 58 -6.13 -2.97 -9.09
N ILE A 59 -7.31 -3.34 -8.58
CA ILE A 59 -7.78 -4.71 -8.40
C ILE A 59 -9.10 -4.90 -9.14
N ASN A 60 -9.22 -5.98 -9.92
CA ASN A 60 -10.44 -6.29 -10.68
C ASN A 60 -11.71 -6.30 -9.83
N ALA A 61 -11.67 -6.81 -8.60
CA ALA A 61 -12.82 -6.83 -7.71
C ALA A 61 -13.37 -5.42 -7.42
N ILE A 62 -12.49 -4.40 -7.34
CA ILE A 62 -12.90 -2.99 -7.17
C ILE A 62 -13.60 -2.49 -8.45
N ALA A 63 -13.05 -2.80 -9.63
CA ALA A 63 -13.65 -2.41 -10.90
C ALA A 63 -15.02 -3.05 -11.11
N GLU A 64 -15.14 -4.35 -10.82
CA GLU A 64 -16.40 -5.09 -10.92
C GLU A 64 -17.47 -4.52 -9.97
N LYS A 65 -17.07 -4.25 -8.72
CA LYS A 65 -17.99 -3.68 -7.70
C LYS A 65 -18.41 -2.25 -8.04
N CYS A 66 -17.47 -1.41 -8.51
CA CYS A 66 -17.78 -0.06 -8.99
C CYS A 66 -18.80 -0.09 -10.13
N LYS A 67 -18.60 -0.98 -11.11
CA LYS A 67 -19.54 -1.15 -12.22
C LYS A 67 -20.91 -1.61 -11.75
N ALA A 68 -20.97 -2.53 -10.78
CA ALA A 68 -22.23 -3.03 -10.23
C ALA A 68 -23.00 -1.96 -9.44
N ASP A 69 -22.30 -1.13 -8.66
CA ASP A 69 -22.91 -0.15 -7.76
C ASP A 69 -23.21 1.18 -8.46
N LEU A 70 -22.34 1.66 -9.36
CA LEU A 70 -22.44 2.98 -9.98
C LEU A 70 -22.77 2.93 -11.48
N GLY A 71 -22.54 1.81 -12.16
CA GLY A 71 -22.59 1.73 -13.61
C GLY A 71 -21.34 2.32 -14.32
N ILE A 72 -20.34 2.78 -13.57
CA ILE A 72 -19.06 3.30 -14.10
C ILE A 72 -18.13 2.13 -14.42
N THR A 73 -17.57 2.12 -15.63
CA THR A 73 -16.53 1.16 -16.02
C THR A 73 -15.17 1.74 -15.63
N LEU A 74 -14.35 0.95 -14.93
CA LEU A 74 -12.97 1.28 -14.63
C LEU A 74 -12.03 0.46 -15.52
N GLU A 75 -11.19 1.14 -16.29
CA GLU A 75 -10.06 0.54 -17.00
C GLU A 75 -8.81 0.74 -16.15
N MET A 76 -8.39 -0.32 -15.45
CA MET A 76 -7.30 -0.24 -14.50
C MET A 76 -5.97 -0.75 -15.09
N THR A 77 -4.90 0.00 -14.88
CA THR A 77 -3.53 -0.38 -15.27
C THR A 77 -2.64 -0.39 -14.03
N ALA A 78 -2.17 -1.58 -13.63
CA ALA A 78 -1.21 -1.71 -12.53
C ALA A 78 0.22 -1.37 -12.99
N THR A 79 0.98 -0.69 -12.13
CA THR A 79 2.39 -0.33 -12.35
C THR A 79 3.11 -0.25 -10.99
N ASP A 80 4.44 -0.11 -11.00
CA ASP A 80 5.20 0.21 -9.77
C ASP A 80 5.17 1.72 -9.47
N SER A 81 5.59 2.10 -8.25
CA SER A 81 5.51 3.48 -7.77
C SER A 81 6.36 4.46 -8.59
N ASP A 82 7.57 4.06 -9.00
CA ASP A 82 8.45 4.94 -9.79
C ASP A 82 7.92 5.10 -11.22
N ALA A 83 7.44 4.03 -11.84
CA ALA A 83 6.77 4.07 -13.14
C ALA A 83 5.45 4.85 -13.08
N ALA A 84 4.71 4.77 -11.96
CA ALA A 84 3.51 5.58 -11.74
C ALA A 84 3.84 7.08 -11.73
N ALA A 85 4.89 7.49 -11.02
CA ALA A 85 5.35 8.87 -10.99
C ALA A 85 5.75 9.38 -12.39
N GLN A 86 6.48 8.55 -13.15
CA GLN A 86 6.87 8.89 -14.52
C GLN A 86 5.66 8.99 -15.45
N ARG A 87 4.77 8.00 -15.44
CA ARG A 87 3.57 7.97 -16.29
C ARG A 87 2.67 9.16 -16.03
N ALA A 88 2.45 9.52 -14.76
CA ALA A 88 1.61 10.66 -14.41
C ALA A 88 2.06 11.95 -15.13
N VAL A 89 3.36 12.20 -15.18
CA VAL A 89 3.93 13.43 -15.76
C VAL A 89 4.09 13.34 -17.28
N THR A 90 4.49 12.17 -17.81
CA THR A 90 4.85 12.05 -19.25
C THR A 90 3.68 11.65 -20.14
N GLN A 91 2.58 11.13 -19.56
CA GLN A 91 1.41 10.65 -20.30
C GLN A 91 0.10 11.13 -19.64
N PRO A 92 -0.08 12.46 -19.42
CA PRO A 92 -1.22 12.99 -18.65
C PRO A 92 -2.58 12.70 -19.28
N ASP A 93 -2.65 12.51 -20.62
CA ASP A 93 -3.89 12.20 -21.33
C ASP A 93 -4.23 10.70 -21.34
N SER A 94 -3.37 9.86 -20.76
CA SER A 94 -3.57 8.39 -20.74
C SER A 94 -4.41 7.89 -19.57
N TYR A 95 -4.83 8.75 -18.67
CA TYR A 95 -5.59 8.40 -17.46
C TYR A 95 -6.56 9.51 -17.06
N ASP A 96 -7.56 9.13 -16.28
CA ASP A 96 -8.55 10.03 -15.67
C ASP A 96 -8.35 10.08 -14.15
N ILE A 97 -7.97 8.94 -13.55
CA ILE A 97 -7.67 8.80 -12.12
C ILE A 97 -6.22 8.34 -11.95
N ALA A 98 -5.45 9.10 -11.17
CA ALA A 98 -4.13 8.71 -10.71
C ALA A 98 -4.22 8.13 -9.29
N ASP A 99 -4.07 6.81 -9.15
CA ASP A 99 -4.01 6.10 -7.86
C ASP A 99 -2.54 5.97 -7.47
N ILE A 100 -2.02 7.02 -6.85
CA ILE A 100 -0.59 7.19 -6.57
C ILE A 100 -0.31 7.43 -5.08
N GLU A 101 0.95 7.28 -4.70
CA GLU A 101 1.38 7.58 -3.34
C GLU A 101 1.56 9.10 -3.11
N TYR A 102 1.31 9.57 -1.87
CA TYR A 102 1.37 10.99 -1.51
C TYR A 102 2.74 11.64 -1.76
N TRP A 103 3.83 10.91 -1.55
CA TRP A 103 5.17 11.44 -1.80
C TRP A 103 5.44 11.75 -3.27
N ILE A 104 4.73 11.07 -4.20
CA ILE A 104 4.80 11.31 -5.64
C ILE A 104 4.21 12.68 -6.01
N LEU A 105 3.26 13.21 -5.21
CA LEU A 105 2.66 14.52 -5.43
C LEU A 105 3.69 15.65 -5.56
N LYS A 106 4.84 15.56 -4.89
CA LYS A 106 5.94 16.53 -5.04
C LYS A 106 6.44 16.66 -6.48
N LYS A 107 6.30 15.62 -7.31
CA LYS A 107 6.64 15.64 -8.75
C LYS A 107 5.42 15.93 -9.62
N VAL A 108 4.31 15.30 -9.33
CA VAL A 108 3.13 15.26 -10.20
C VAL A 108 2.31 16.53 -10.11
N PHE A 109 2.08 17.07 -8.91
CA PHE A 109 1.23 18.24 -8.72
C PHE A 109 1.83 19.52 -9.33
N PRO A 110 3.13 19.84 -9.10
CA PRO A 110 3.76 21.02 -9.74
C PRO A 110 3.82 20.94 -11.26
N ALA A 111 3.78 19.73 -11.84
CA ALA A 111 3.70 19.55 -13.29
C ALA A 111 2.34 19.96 -13.88
N GLY A 112 1.31 20.14 -13.02
CA GLY A 112 -0.03 20.58 -13.45
C GLY A 112 -0.83 19.51 -14.18
N VAL A 113 -0.50 18.23 -13.99
CA VAL A 113 -1.15 17.08 -14.66
C VAL A 113 -2.32 16.50 -13.86
N ILE A 114 -2.47 16.91 -12.60
CA ILE A 114 -3.65 16.63 -11.76
C ILE A 114 -4.23 17.94 -11.25
N GLN A 115 -5.56 17.95 -11.06
CA GLN A 115 -6.29 19.10 -10.53
C GLN A 115 -6.69 18.85 -9.07
N PRO A 116 -6.77 19.91 -8.23
CA PRO A 116 -7.26 19.79 -6.88
C PRO A 116 -8.77 19.55 -6.87
N MET A 117 -9.25 18.91 -5.80
CA MET A 117 -10.66 18.62 -5.56
C MET A 117 -11.25 19.58 -4.54
N GLU A 118 -12.46 20.02 -4.80
CA GLU A 118 -13.25 20.78 -3.84
C GLU A 118 -13.67 19.85 -2.68
N ILE A 119 -13.25 20.19 -1.46
CA ILE A 119 -13.57 19.42 -0.25
C ILE A 119 -15.08 19.31 -0.06
N SER A 120 -15.83 20.36 -0.39
CA SER A 120 -17.31 20.37 -0.32
C SER A 120 -17.99 19.30 -1.17
N LYS A 121 -17.31 18.74 -2.17
CA LYS A 121 -17.80 17.66 -3.02
C LYS A 121 -17.40 16.27 -2.51
N LEU A 122 -16.58 16.18 -1.48
CA LEU A 122 -16.08 14.94 -0.89
C LEU A 122 -16.95 14.53 0.31
N LYS A 123 -17.94 13.66 0.08
CA LYS A 123 -18.96 13.24 1.06
C LYS A 123 -18.39 12.68 2.37
N TYR A 124 -17.18 12.09 2.31
CA TYR A 124 -16.55 11.41 3.45
C TYR A 124 -15.24 12.08 3.90
N TYR A 125 -15.03 13.35 3.53
CA TYR A 125 -13.83 14.08 3.92
C TYR A 125 -13.62 14.09 5.45
N ASP A 126 -14.67 14.30 6.22
CA ASP A 126 -14.61 14.32 7.68
C ASP A 126 -14.21 12.98 8.29
N GLN A 127 -14.48 11.88 7.57
CA GLN A 127 -14.14 10.52 7.98
C GLN A 127 -12.66 10.14 7.70
N ILE A 128 -11.94 10.99 6.96
CA ILE A 128 -10.50 10.79 6.70
C ILE A 128 -9.74 10.96 8.01
N VAL A 129 -8.89 9.99 8.33
CA VAL A 129 -8.08 10.00 9.55
C VAL A 129 -7.23 11.27 9.65
N PRO A 130 -7.08 11.86 10.85
CA PRO A 130 -6.38 13.14 11.05
C PRO A 130 -4.94 13.14 10.49
N LEU A 131 -4.32 11.98 10.42
CA LEU A 131 -2.96 11.80 9.92
C LEU A 131 -2.74 12.39 8.51
N PHE A 132 -3.76 12.31 7.63
CA PHE A 132 -3.70 12.88 6.27
C PHE A 132 -4.05 14.37 6.23
N LYS A 133 -4.77 14.87 7.23
CA LYS A 133 -5.22 16.27 7.29
C LYS A 133 -4.26 17.17 8.04
N THR A 134 -3.68 16.66 9.14
CA THR A 134 -2.85 17.45 10.07
C THR A 134 -1.45 16.86 10.29
N GLY A 135 -1.17 15.67 9.74
CA GLY A 135 0.08 14.94 9.98
C GLY A 135 0.17 14.27 11.35
N LYS A 136 -0.87 14.39 12.17
CA LYS A 136 -0.92 13.89 13.55
C LYS A 136 -2.02 12.84 13.70
N LEU A 137 -1.71 11.76 14.39
CA LEU A 137 -2.71 10.75 14.72
C LEU A 137 -3.59 11.22 15.89
N THR A 138 -2.97 11.86 16.87
CA THR A 138 -3.60 12.52 18.01
C THR A 138 -3.00 13.93 18.14
N PRO A 139 -3.65 14.88 18.86
CA PRO A 139 -3.10 16.23 19.05
C PRO A 139 -1.66 16.27 19.57
N ASP A 140 -1.29 15.29 20.41
CA ASP A 140 0.03 15.20 21.03
C ASP A 140 1.07 14.43 20.19
N SER A 141 0.66 13.85 19.04
CA SER A 141 1.59 13.13 18.17
C SER A 141 2.64 14.05 17.57
N VAL A 142 3.87 13.53 17.46
CA VAL A 142 4.95 14.18 16.70
C VAL A 142 4.70 13.95 15.20
N ILE A 143 4.92 14.99 14.40
CA ILE A 143 4.91 14.86 12.94
C ILE A 143 6.20 14.15 12.52
N ALA A 144 6.07 13.02 11.82
CA ALA A 144 7.20 12.26 11.32
C ALA A 144 7.92 13.00 10.19
N GLN A 145 9.20 12.69 9.99
CA GLN A 145 10.03 13.22 8.90
C GLN A 145 9.54 12.75 7.51
N GLY A 146 10.08 13.31 6.46
CA GLY A 146 9.74 12.98 5.07
C GLY A 146 8.48 13.69 4.58
N THR A 147 7.87 13.15 3.52
CA THR A 147 6.65 13.75 2.93
C THR A 147 5.42 13.26 3.69
N ALA A 148 5.23 13.78 4.91
CA ALA A 148 3.99 13.55 5.64
C ALA A 148 2.80 14.05 4.79
N PRO A 149 1.72 13.26 4.61
CA PRO A 149 0.68 13.52 3.61
C PRO A 149 0.06 14.91 3.66
N HIS A 150 -0.14 15.46 4.86
CA HIS A 150 -0.72 16.81 5.04
C HIS A 150 0.14 17.92 4.40
N THR A 151 1.46 17.71 4.24
CA THR A 151 2.38 18.72 3.66
C THR A 151 2.20 18.90 2.16
N VAL A 152 1.53 17.95 1.51
CA VAL A 152 1.23 17.95 0.07
C VAL A 152 -0.28 17.80 -0.20
N GLY A 153 -1.10 17.89 0.86
CA GLY A 153 -2.54 17.63 0.80
C GLY A 153 -3.38 18.79 0.30
N TYR A 154 -2.92 20.03 0.43
CA TYR A 154 -3.74 21.22 0.19
C TYR A 154 -3.11 22.23 -0.75
N VAL A 155 -3.95 23.05 -1.40
CA VAL A 155 -3.55 24.20 -2.21
C VAL A 155 -4.48 25.37 -1.94
N GLU A 156 -4.00 26.61 -2.12
CA GLU A 156 -4.79 27.83 -1.84
C GLU A 156 -5.88 28.05 -2.91
N LYS A 157 -5.56 27.78 -4.17
CA LYS A 157 -6.48 27.95 -5.29
C LYS A 157 -6.19 26.97 -6.43
N ALA A 158 -7.18 26.75 -7.27
CA ALA A 158 -7.02 25.97 -8.51
C ALA A 158 -5.95 26.61 -9.41
N GLY A 159 -5.07 25.75 -9.96
CA GLY A 159 -3.94 26.18 -10.81
C GLY A 159 -2.65 26.47 -10.04
N ASP A 160 -2.66 26.50 -8.71
CA ASP A 160 -1.43 26.57 -7.92
C ASP A 160 -0.56 25.34 -8.19
N LYS A 161 0.75 25.57 -8.16
CA LYS A 161 1.78 24.51 -8.31
C LYS A 161 2.56 24.27 -7.02
N THR A 162 2.14 24.93 -5.96
CA THR A 162 2.73 24.84 -4.62
C THR A 162 1.68 24.44 -3.61
N PHE A 163 2.10 23.71 -2.58
CA PHE A 163 1.20 23.23 -1.54
C PHE A 163 0.96 24.31 -0.48
N ALA A 164 -0.26 24.37 0.03
CA ALA A 164 -0.62 25.15 1.19
C ALA A 164 -0.07 24.52 2.47
N LYS A 165 0.22 25.33 3.47
CA LYS A 165 0.77 24.87 4.77
C LYS A 165 -0.27 24.31 5.72
N SER A 166 -1.54 24.55 5.45
CA SER A 166 -2.68 24.15 6.29
C SER A 166 -3.88 23.80 5.42
N GLU A 167 -4.89 23.25 6.04
CA GLU A 167 -6.16 22.91 5.38
C GLU A 167 -6.78 24.15 4.71
N THR A 168 -7.25 23.92 3.48
CA THR A 168 -7.97 24.89 2.65
C THR A 168 -9.25 24.23 2.13
N GLY A 169 -10.00 24.92 1.26
CA GLY A 169 -11.16 24.33 0.55
C GLY A 169 -10.80 23.34 -0.56
N LEU A 170 -9.51 23.17 -0.86
CA LEU A 170 -9.02 22.37 -1.98
C LEU A 170 -8.02 21.30 -1.55
N PHE A 171 -8.29 20.07 -1.93
CA PHE A 171 -7.51 18.89 -1.59
C PHE A 171 -6.82 18.34 -2.85
N THR A 172 -5.53 18.06 -2.80
CA THR A 172 -4.77 17.62 -3.98
C THR A 172 -5.12 16.22 -4.41
N MET A 173 -5.39 15.33 -3.43
CA MET A 173 -5.66 13.91 -3.64
C MET A 173 -6.44 13.36 -2.44
N VAL A 174 -7.45 12.52 -2.69
CA VAL A 174 -8.20 11.84 -1.62
C VAL A 174 -7.43 10.61 -1.17
N PRO A 175 -7.01 10.53 0.11
CA PRO A 175 -6.31 9.36 0.62
C PRO A 175 -7.25 8.16 0.69
N THR A 176 -6.71 7.00 0.36
CA THR A 176 -7.46 5.74 0.30
C THR A 176 -6.87 4.66 1.16
N ILE A 177 -5.54 4.49 1.08
CA ILE A 177 -4.81 3.37 1.65
C ILE A 177 -3.47 3.84 2.24
N TYR A 178 -3.01 3.20 3.30
CA TYR A 178 -1.70 3.43 3.89
C TYR A 178 -1.24 2.27 4.76
N ASN A 179 0.04 2.25 5.08
CA ASN A 179 0.61 1.30 6.02
C ASN A 179 1.90 1.85 6.64
N ALA A 180 2.42 1.09 7.60
CA ALA A 180 3.70 1.32 8.26
C ALA A 180 4.59 0.10 8.06
N ASP A 181 5.77 0.29 7.48
CA ASP A 181 6.71 -0.76 7.10
C ASP A 181 7.90 -0.82 8.06
N THR A 182 8.44 -2.04 8.24
CA THR A 182 9.54 -2.35 9.16
C THR A 182 10.29 -3.60 8.71
N LEU A 183 11.09 -4.20 9.60
CA LEU A 183 11.76 -5.46 9.33
C LEU A 183 10.82 -6.66 9.48
N GLY A 184 10.83 -7.54 8.50
CA GLY A 184 10.36 -8.92 8.64
C GLY A 184 11.48 -9.81 9.12
N ILE A 185 11.18 -10.74 10.01
CA ILE A 185 12.15 -11.67 10.58
C ILE A 185 11.66 -13.13 10.54
N ARG A 186 12.60 -14.06 10.55
CA ARG A 186 12.41 -15.49 10.76
C ARG A 186 12.71 -15.81 12.23
N PRO A 187 11.70 -15.77 13.13
CA PRO A 187 11.95 -15.96 14.56
C PRO A 187 12.53 -17.32 14.91
N ASP A 188 12.32 -18.32 14.07
CA ASP A 188 12.89 -19.66 14.17
C ASP A 188 14.38 -19.75 13.78
N LEU A 189 14.93 -18.75 13.11
CA LEU A 189 16.30 -18.73 12.59
C LEU A 189 17.19 -17.64 13.19
N VAL A 190 16.63 -16.56 13.72
CA VAL A 190 17.43 -15.43 14.25
C VAL A 190 18.01 -15.70 15.63
N GLY A 191 17.44 -16.60 16.43
CA GLY A 191 17.99 -17.06 17.71
C GLY A 191 18.09 -16.03 18.84
N ARG A 192 17.61 -14.79 18.62
CA ARG A 192 17.55 -13.70 19.59
C ARG A 192 16.44 -12.71 19.26
N ASP A 193 16.14 -11.81 20.17
CA ASP A 193 15.22 -10.71 19.91
C ASP A 193 15.85 -9.70 18.93
N ILE A 194 15.02 -9.25 17.98
CA ILE A 194 15.32 -8.18 17.05
C ILE A 194 14.50 -6.98 17.49
N THR A 195 15.15 -5.89 17.88
CA THR A 195 14.49 -4.73 18.51
C THR A 195 14.82 -3.40 17.87
N SER A 196 15.73 -3.38 16.90
CA SER A 196 16.25 -2.18 16.25
C SER A 196 16.46 -2.40 14.75
N TRP A 197 16.30 -1.34 13.97
CA TRP A 197 16.74 -1.32 12.57
C TRP A 197 18.23 -1.62 12.43
N ALA A 198 19.05 -1.32 13.45
CA ALA A 198 20.46 -1.66 13.47
C ALA A 198 20.74 -3.17 13.42
N ASP A 199 19.80 -4.00 13.89
CA ASP A 199 19.97 -5.46 13.97
C ASP A 199 20.18 -6.12 12.59
N ILE A 200 19.70 -5.51 11.50
CA ILE A 200 19.93 -6.00 10.14
C ILE A 200 21.42 -5.97 9.74
N MET A 201 22.22 -5.16 10.43
CA MET A 201 23.65 -4.99 10.22
C MET A 201 24.50 -5.78 11.21
N ASP A 202 23.90 -6.55 12.13
CA ASP A 202 24.64 -7.38 13.08
C ASP A 202 25.48 -8.43 12.33
N PRO A 203 26.80 -8.53 12.60
CA PRO A 203 27.68 -9.52 12.00
C PRO A 203 27.21 -10.98 12.14
N ALA A 204 26.40 -11.30 13.15
CA ALA A 204 25.80 -12.63 13.32
C ALA A 204 24.87 -13.02 12.16
N PHE A 205 24.33 -12.03 11.43
CA PHE A 205 23.44 -12.23 10.28
C PHE A 205 24.12 -11.95 8.94
N LYS A 206 25.46 -11.90 8.91
CA LYS A 206 26.23 -11.69 7.68
C LYS A 206 25.84 -12.71 6.61
N GLY A 207 25.55 -12.23 5.40
CA GLY A 207 25.09 -13.03 4.27
C GLY A 207 23.65 -13.59 4.41
N LYS A 208 22.86 -13.08 5.37
CA LYS A 208 21.49 -13.52 5.64
C LYS A 208 20.48 -12.36 5.75
N THR A 209 20.86 -11.17 5.31
CA THR A 209 19.99 -9.99 5.34
C THR A 209 19.69 -9.47 3.95
N SER A 210 18.61 -8.70 3.82
CA SER A 210 18.20 -8.09 2.55
C SER A 210 17.49 -6.77 2.79
N ILE A 211 17.61 -5.83 1.86
CA ILE A 211 16.82 -4.59 1.82
C ILE A 211 16.13 -4.41 0.48
N LEU A 212 15.09 -3.58 0.46
CA LEU A 212 14.33 -3.25 -0.73
C LEU A 212 15.19 -2.45 -1.73
N ASN A 213 15.24 -2.91 -2.97
CA ASN A 213 15.92 -2.24 -4.08
C ASN A 213 14.95 -1.41 -4.93
N ILE A 214 14.32 -0.43 -4.31
CA ILE A 214 13.62 0.69 -4.96
C ILE A 214 14.27 1.95 -4.41
N PRO A 215 15.02 2.74 -5.22
CA PRO A 215 15.87 3.81 -4.72
C PRO A 215 15.17 4.78 -3.77
N SER A 216 14.00 5.29 -4.17
CA SER A 216 13.20 6.27 -3.41
C SER A 216 12.68 5.74 -2.05
N ILE A 217 12.60 4.41 -1.90
CA ILE A 217 12.13 3.75 -0.68
C ILE A 217 13.29 3.15 0.09
N GLY A 218 14.19 2.43 -0.58
CA GLY A 218 15.32 1.75 0.04
C GLY A 218 16.28 2.69 0.76
N ILE A 219 16.46 3.92 0.24
CA ILE A 219 17.29 4.94 0.90
C ILE A 219 16.71 5.35 2.26
N MET A 220 15.38 5.32 2.42
CA MET A 220 14.72 5.60 3.69
C MET A 220 14.94 4.47 4.70
N ASP A 221 14.88 3.20 4.27
CA ASP A 221 15.23 2.06 5.10
C ASP A 221 16.71 2.14 5.53
N ALA A 222 17.61 2.51 4.61
CA ALA A 222 19.02 2.75 4.91
C ALA A 222 19.23 3.87 5.95
N ALA A 223 18.44 4.96 5.85
CA ALA A 223 18.49 6.04 6.82
C ALA A 223 18.04 5.60 8.21
N MET A 224 17.00 4.77 8.30
CA MET A 224 16.56 4.17 9.56
C MET A 224 17.66 3.30 10.18
N ILE A 225 18.38 2.54 9.36
CA ILE A 225 19.53 1.71 9.79
C ILE A 225 20.68 2.59 10.30
N MET A 226 21.08 3.60 9.52
CA MET A 226 22.22 4.48 9.84
C MET A 226 21.98 5.26 11.13
N GLU A 227 20.77 5.78 11.34
CA GLU A 227 20.40 6.50 12.55
C GLU A 227 20.33 5.56 13.76
N ALA A 228 19.80 4.33 13.59
CA ALA A 228 19.76 3.31 14.62
C ALA A 228 21.15 2.83 15.07
N LEU A 229 22.13 2.83 14.16
CA LEU A 229 23.53 2.55 14.44
C LEU A 229 24.25 3.73 15.14
N GLY A 230 23.63 4.92 15.17
CA GLY A 230 24.27 6.13 15.69
C GLY A 230 25.34 6.72 14.77
N ASN A 231 25.39 6.30 13.50
CA ASN A 231 26.39 6.76 12.54
C ASN A 231 26.12 8.20 12.07
N ILE A 232 24.84 8.57 11.96
CA ILE A 232 24.39 9.86 11.49
C ILE A 232 23.04 10.19 12.13
N LYS A 233 22.78 11.47 12.35
CA LYS A 233 21.45 11.98 12.70
C LYS A 233 20.99 12.90 11.59
N TYR A 234 19.99 12.46 10.85
CA TYR A 234 19.43 13.22 9.74
C TYR A 234 18.58 14.40 10.26
N ALA A 235 18.71 15.56 9.60
CA ALA A 235 17.78 16.64 9.81
C ALA A 235 16.37 16.25 9.32
N ASP A 236 16.32 15.64 8.14
CA ASP A 236 15.13 15.00 7.54
C ASP A 236 15.56 13.80 6.68
N LYS A 237 15.22 12.59 7.12
CA LYS A 237 15.48 11.36 6.34
C LYS A 237 14.86 11.39 4.96
N GLY A 238 13.76 12.13 4.78
CA GLY A 238 13.06 12.26 3.49
C GLY A 238 13.60 13.37 2.59
N ASN A 239 14.55 14.20 3.07
CA ASN A 239 15.18 15.26 2.25
C ASN A 239 16.65 15.43 2.62
N MET A 240 17.43 14.39 2.34
CA MET A 240 18.87 14.35 2.65
C MET A 240 19.67 15.31 1.77
N THR A 241 20.68 15.92 2.37
CA THR A 241 21.76 16.61 1.64
C THR A 241 22.62 15.61 0.85
N LYS A 242 23.35 16.07 -0.17
CA LYS A 242 24.31 15.23 -0.91
C LYS A 242 25.32 14.53 0.01
N ALA A 243 25.82 15.23 1.02
CA ALA A 243 26.74 14.65 2.00
C ALA A 243 26.12 13.51 2.82
N GLU A 244 24.84 13.66 3.22
CA GLU A 244 24.10 12.61 3.93
C GLU A 244 23.80 11.42 2.99
N ILE A 245 23.45 11.67 1.72
CA ILE A 245 23.29 10.63 0.70
C ILE A 245 24.59 9.87 0.51
N ASP A 246 25.72 10.58 0.32
CA ASP A 246 27.03 9.95 0.14
C ASP A 246 27.40 9.07 1.33
N ALA A 247 27.31 9.60 2.55
CA ALA A 247 27.61 8.84 3.76
C ALA A 247 26.74 7.58 3.88
N THR A 248 25.45 7.67 3.53
CA THR A 248 24.51 6.54 3.57
C THR A 248 24.87 5.48 2.52
N ILE A 249 25.11 5.92 1.29
CA ILE A 249 25.42 5.01 0.18
C ILE A 249 26.80 4.37 0.33
N ASP A 250 27.82 5.12 0.75
CA ASP A 250 29.16 4.57 0.98
C ASP A 250 29.15 3.51 2.09
N PHE A 251 28.35 3.71 3.14
CA PHE A 251 28.11 2.69 4.16
C PHE A 251 27.47 1.42 3.57
N LEU A 252 26.43 1.55 2.72
CA LEU A 252 25.78 0.42 2.08
C LEU A 252 26.73 -0.33 1.11
N ILE A 253 27.53 0.41 0.34
CA ILE A 253 28.56 -0.18 -0.56
C ILE A 253 29.55 -1.02 0.26
N LYS A 254 30.07 -0.45 1.35
CA LYS A 254 30.98 -1.18 2.24
C LYS A 254 30.32 -2.41 2.83
N ALA A 255 29.11 -2.30 3.35
CA ALA A 255 28.38 -3.42 3.91
C ALA A 255 28.13 -4.55 2.89
N LYS A 256 27.84 -4.20 1.63
CA LYS A 256 27.69 -5.15 0.53
C LYS A 256 29.01 -5.86 0.23
N GLN A 257 30.11 -5.10 0.10
CA GLN A 257 31.45 -5.64 -0.15
C GLN A 257 31.92 -6.55 1.00
N ASP A 258 31.58 -6.19 2.23
CA ASP A 258 31.83 -7.01 3.42
C ASP A 258 30.94 -8.27 3.46
N GLY A 259 29.96 -8.40 2.54
CA GLY A 259 29.08 -9.57 2.41
C GLY A 259 27.94 -9.60 3.44
N GLN A 260 27.48 -8.46 3.96
CA GLN A 260 26.39 -8.39 4.90
C GLN A 260 25.06 -8.83 4.28
N PHE A 261 24.80 -8.39 3.06
CA PHE A 261 23.55 -8.69 2.36
C PHE A 261 23.63 -9.99 1.56
N ARG A 262 22.57 -10.79 1.61
CA ARG A 262 22.40 -11.98 0.76
C ARG A 262 21.88 -11.60 -0.61
N ALA A 263 20.93 -10.66 -0.65
CA ALA A 263 20.25 -10.23 -1.87
C ALA A 263 19.59 -8.86 -1.66
N PHE A 264 19.06 -8.31 -2.76
CA PHE A 264 18.21 -7.12 -2.81
C PHE A 264 16.95 -7.47 -3.59
N TRP A 265 15.77 -7.15 -3.06
CA TRP A 265 14.49 -7.52 -3.67
C TRP A 265 13.77 -6.30 -4.23
N LYS A 266 12.99 -6.49 -5.30
CA LYS A 266 12.21 -5.44 -5.97
C LYS A 266 10.72 -5.72 -5.99
N SER A 267 10.32 -7.00 -5.88
CA SER A 267 8.94 -7.43 -6.01
C SER A 267 8.44 -8.12 -4.75
N PHE A 268 7.12 -8.16 -4.62
CA PHE A 268 6.44 -8.88 -3.54
C PHE A 268 6.89 -10.35 -3.46
N ASP A 269 6.92 -11.02 -4.62
CA ASP A 269 7.26 -12.46 -4.69
C ASP A 269 8.72 -12.72 -4.33
N GLU A 270 9.66 -11.85 -4.74
CA GLU A 270 11.06 -11.94 -4.33
C GLU A 270 11.20 -11.83 -2.82
N SER A 271 10.54 -10.84 -2.19
CA SER A 271 10.53 -10.65 -0.75
C SER A 271 10.02 -11.90 -0.01
N VAL A 272 8.89 -12.43 -0.47
CA VAL A 272 8.29 -13.66 0.11
C VAL A 272 9.22 -14.86 -0.05
N ASN A 273 9.81 -15.06 -1.23
CA ASN A 273 10.64 -16.23 -1.52
C ASN A 273 11.96 -16.22 -0.73
N LEU A 274 12.62 -15.07 -0.60
CA LEU A 274 13.84 -14.92 0.21
C LEU A 274 13.61 -15.30 1.67
N MET A 275 12.51 -14.84 2.27
CA MET A 275 12.15 -15.19 3.64
C MET A 275 11.70 -16.66 3.77
N ALA A 276 10.92 -17.15 2.82
CA ALA A 276 10.40 -18.51 2.87
C ALA A 276 11.50 -19.56 2.71
N SER A 277 12.50 -19.32 1.86
CA SER A 277 13.65 -20.22 1.70
C SER A 277 14.57 -20.28 2.93
N GLY A 278 14.55 -19.23 3.78
CA GLY A 278 15.48 -19.09 4.89
C GLY A 278 16.88 -18.59 4.47
N GLU A 279 17.06 -18.24 3.19
CA GLU A 279 18.30 -17.59 2.72
C GLU A 279 18.48 -16.21 3.36
N VAL A 280 17.36 -15.54 3.64
CA VAL A 280 17.29 -14.29 4.37
C VAL A 280 16.49 -14.51 5.65
N VAL A 281 17.02 -14.02 6.77
CA VAL A 281 16.38 -14.16 8.08
C VAL A 281 15.91 -12.83 8.66
N ILE A 282 16.42 -11.71 8.14
CA ILE A 282 16.00 -10.33 8.44
C ILE A 282 15.99 -9.54 7.14
N GLN A 283 14.89 -8.87 6.82
CA GLN A 283 14.83 -7.94 5.69
C GLN A 283 13.85 -6.80 5.94
N SER A 284 14.05 -5.63 5.30
CA SER A 284 12.97 -4.65 5.16
C SER A 284 11.84 -5.31 4.37
N MET A 285 10.60 -5.20 4.83
CA MET A 285 9.51 -6.05 4.30
C MET A 285 8.17 -5.33 4.35
N TRP A 286 7.26 -5.71 3.47
CA TRP A 286 5.88 -5.26 3.52
C TRP A 286 5.02 -6.21 4.38
N SER A 287 4.14 -5.67 5.20
CA SER A 287 3.28 -6.44 6.10
C SER A 287 2.51 -7.59 5.40
N PRO A 288 1.91 -7.42 4.20
CA PRO A 288 1.25 -8.53 3.51
C PRO A 288 2.19 -9.66 3.09
N ALA A 289 3.47 -9.36 2.84
CA ALA A 289 4.45 -10.38 2.49
C ALA A 289 4.78 -11.29 3.69
N VAL A 290 4.75 -10.74 4.93
CA VAL A 290 4.87 -11.56 6.15
C VAL A 290 3.71 -12.55 6.27
N ALA A 291 2.47 -12.09 6.04
CA ALA A 291 1.30 -12.96 6.02
C ALA A 291 1.40 -14.05 4.93
N ALA A 292 1.91 -13.69 3.76
CA ALA A 292 2.14 -14.65 2.67
C ALA A 292 3.19 -15.72 3.00
N VAL A 293 4.23 -15.38 3.77
CA VAL A 293 5.20 -16.37 4.28
C VAL A 293 4.52 -17.29 5.31
N ARG A 294 3.74 -16.74 6.24
CA ARG A 294 2.99 -17.51 7.24
C ARG A 294 1.98 -18.48 6.62
N SER A 295 1.30 -18.08 5.55
CA SER A 295 0.34 -18.94 4.85
C SER A 295 0.97 -20.20 4.23
N LYS A 296 2.30 -20.22 4.07
CA LYS A 296 3.09 -21.38 3.67
C LYS A 296 3.49 -22.28 4.86
N GLY A 297 3.01 -21.99 6.08
CA GLY A 297 3.39 -22.71 7.31
C GLY A 297 4.79 -22.34 7.83
N ILE A 298 5.37 -21.23 7.39
CA ILE A 298 6.71 -20.79 7.75
C ILE A 298 6.61 -19.66 8.77
N ALA A 299 7.37 -19.76 9.86
CA ALA A 299 7.42 -18.72 10.88
C ALA A 299 7.96 -17.42 10.28
N CYS A 300 7.21 -16.35 10.40
CA CYS A 300 7.63 -15.02 9.97
C CYS A 300 6.93 -13.96 10.85
N LYS A 301 7.64 -12.93 11.24
CA LYS A 301 7.11 -11.87 12.10
C LYS A 301 7.44 -10.49 11.55
N TYR A 302 6.47 -9.59 11.60
CA TYR A 302 6.62 -8.19 11.25
C TYR A 302 7.01 -7.42 12.51
N GLN A 303 8.30 -7.11 12.65
CA GLN A 303 8.88 -6.78 13.93
C GLN A 303 8.67 -5.30 14.30
N PRO A 304 8.00 -5.00 15.43
CA PRO A 304 8.00 -3.64 15.98
C PRO A 304 9.39 -3.29 16.50
N LEU A 305 9.95 -2.19 16.05
CA LEU A 305 11.30 -1.74 16.39
C LEU A 305 11.24 -0.45 17.21
N LYS A 306 12.27 -0.21 18.02
CA LYS A 306 12.32 0.95 18.93
C LYS A 306 12.36 2.29 18.19
N GLU A 307 12.95 2.34 16.99
CA GLU A 307 13.02 3.53 16.15
C GLU A 307 11.71 3.81 15.40
N GLY A 308 10.78 2.86 15.43
CA GLY A 308 9.50 2.98 14.74
C GLY A 308 9.52 2.51 13.29
N TYR A 309 8.58 3.03 12.52
CA TYR A 309 8.24 2.55 11.18
C TYR A 309 8.52 3.60 10.11
N ARG A 310 8.81 3.13 8.90
CA ARG A 310 8.68 3.93 7.68
C ARG A 310 7.26 3.77 7.15
N SER A 311 6.60 4.87 6.81
CA SER A 311 5.21 4.86 6.36
C SER A 311 5.05 5.36 4.94
N TRP A 312 3.96 4.99 4.32
CA TRP A 312 3.50 5.46 3.02
C TRP A 312 1.97 5.56 3.00
N GLY A 313 1.45 6.37 2.11
CA GLY A 313 0.02 6.49 1.87
C GLY A 313 -0.26 6.74 0.42
N GLY A 314 -1.30 6.12 -0.10
CA GLY A 314 -1.82 6.26 -1.45
C GLY A 314 -3.18 6.95 -1.48
N GLY A 315 -3.55 7.42 -2.64
CA GLY A 315 -4.83 8.08 -2.83
C GLY A 315 -5.19 8.27 -4.30
N LEU A 316 -6.38 8.79 -4.53
CA LEU A 316 -6.95 9.05 -5.85
C LEU A 316 -6.85 10.53 -6.19
N GLY A 317 -6.10 10.86 -7.23
CA GLY A 317 -5.99 12.19 -7.82
C GLY A 317 -6.76 12.28 -9.14
N LEU A 318 -7.32 13.45 -9.43
CA LEU A 318 -8.04 13.73 -10.68
C LEU A 318 -7.11 14.28 -11.75
N ALA A 319 -7.12 13.69 -12.95
CA ALA A 319 -6.39 14.22 -14.09
C ALA A 319 -6.83 15.67 -14.42
N ALA A 320 -5.88 16.53 -14.78
CA ALA A 320 -6.14 17.95 -14.99
C ALA A 320 -7.11 18.25 -16.16
N HIS A 321 -7.22 17.32 -17.12
CA HIS A 321 -8.11 17.50 -18.30
C HIS A 321 -9.58 17.14 -18.00
N LEU A 322 -9.90 16.51 -16.87
CA LEU A 322 -11.27 16.11 -16.54
C LEU A 322 -12.19 17.30 -16.40
N GLN A 323 -13.34 17.24 -17.06
CA GLN A 323 -14.40 18.26 -16.99
C GLN A 323 -15.78 17.65 -17.28
N GLY A 324 -16.84 18.38 -16.95
CA GLY A 324 -18.22 17.98 -17.22
C GLY A 324 -18.57 16.61 -16.62
N ALA A 325 -19.32 15.81 -17.36
CA ALA A 325 -19.83 14.52 -16.90
C ALA A 325 -18.75 13.54 -16.46
N GLN A 326 -17.56 13.56 -17.06
CA GLN A 326 -16.43 12.72 -16.63
C GLN A 326 -15.88 13.16 -15.29
N LEU A 327 -15.77 14.46 -15.03
CA LEU A 327 -15.37 14.97 -13.72
C LEU A 327 -16.42 14.62 -12.63
N ASP A 328 -17.69 14.76 -12.95
CA ASP A 328 -18.79 14.40 -12.02
C ASP A 328 -18.76 12.90 -11.69
N ALA A 329 -18.55 12.05 -12.69
CA ALA A 329 -18.39 10.60 -12.49
C ALA A 329 -17.16 10.25 -11.66
N ALA A 330 -16.06 10.98 -11.84
CA ALA A 330 -14.84 10.79 -11.05
C ALA A 330 -15.05 11.16 -9.57
N TYR A 331 -15.78 12.25 -9.28
CA TYR A 331 -16.18 12.57 -7.90
C TYR A 331 -17.11 11.51 -7.30
N GLU A 332 -18.07 10.99 -8.08
CA GLU A 332 -18.97 9.92 -7.62
C GLU A 332 -18.18 8.64 -7.31
N TYR A 333 -17.24 8.27 -8.17
CA TYR A 333 -16.33 7.15 -7.93
C TYR A 333 -15.51 7.33 -6.65
N ILE A 334 -14.89 8.49 -6.43
CA ILE A 334 -14.10 8.78 -5.24
C ILE A 334 -14.97 8.72 -3.97
N ASN A 335 -16.17 9.27 -4.02
CA ASN A 335 -17.13 9.19 -2.92
C ASN A 335 -17.57 7.75 -2.63
N TRP A 336 -17.84 6.96 -3.68
CA TRP A 336 -18.12 5.53 -3.54
C TRP A 336 -16.92 4.78 -2.94
N TYR A 337 -15.70 5.05 -3.43
CA TYR A 337 -14.47 4.41 -2.93
C TYR A 337 -14.30 4.62 -1.41
N THR A 338 -14.54 5.83 -0.94
CA THR A 338 -14.41 6.20 0.48
C THR A 338 -15.64 5.86 1.33
N SER A 339 -16.73 5.34 0.73
CA SER A 339 -17.96 4.96 1.43
C SER A 339 -17.81 3.72 2.32
N GLY A 340 -16.72 2.94 2.14
CA GLY A 340 -16.26 1.94 3.09
C GLY A 340 -16.07 0.53 2.56
N TRP A 341 -16.80 0.07 1.52
CA TRP A 341 -16.61 -1.30 1.01
C TRP A 341 -15.17 -1.56 0.56
N VAL A 342 -14.60 -0.65 -0.23
CA VAL A 342 -13.20 -0.74 -0.68
C VAL A 342 -12.26 -0.72 0.51
N GLY A 343 -12.52 0.16 1.49
CA GLY A 343 -11.73 0.24 2.71
C GLY A 343 -11.71 -1.08 3.50
N GLY A 344 -12.87 -1.73 3.65
CA GLY A 344 -12.97 -3.07 4.27
C GLY A 344 -12.24 -4.14 3.47
N TYR A 345 -12.32 -4.09 2.13
CA TYR A 345 -11.60 -4.98 1.24
C TYR A 345 -10.08 -4.88 1.43
N LEU A 346 -9.54 -3.65 1.37
CA LEU A 346 -8.10 -3.38 1.53
C LEU A 346 -7.61 -3.72 2.94
N ASN A 347 -8.45 -3.54 3.96
CA ASN A 347 -8.11 -3.91 5.33
C ASN A 347 -7.88 -5.43 5.46
N ARG A 348 -8.68 -6.25 4.77
CA ARG A 348 -8.49 -7.71 4.71
C ARG A 348 -7.22 -8.13 4.00
N GLN A 349 -6.61 -7.26 3.20
CA GLN A 349 -5.27 -7.47 2.65
C GLN A 349 -4.14 -7.07 3.63
N GLY A 350 -4.46 -6.51 4.80
CA GLY A 350 -3.50 -6.08 5.81
C GLY A 350 -3.12 -4.60 5.77
N TYR A 351 -3.78 -3.80 4.93
CA TYR A 351 -3.60 -2.35 4.85
C TYR A 351 -4.61 -1.59 5.72
N TYR A 352 -4.42 -0.30 5.90
CA TYR A 352 -5.38 0.58 6.56
C TYR A 352 -6.14 1.42 5.52
N SER A 353 -7.45 1.57 5.73
CA SER A 353 -8.26 2.53 4.99
C SER A 353 -8.09 3.94 5.57
N ALA A 354 -7.94 4.95 4.72
CA ALA A 354 -7.90 6.33 5.17
C ALA A 354 -9.25 6.84 5.71
N ALA A 355 -10.37 6.26 5.27
CA ALA A 355 -11.71 6.49 5.81
C ALA A 355 -12.10 5.29 6.70
N MET A 356 -11.49 5.18 7.88
CA MET A 356 -11.60 3.99 8.74
C MET A 356 -13.02 3.75 9.25
N ASP A 357 -13.74 4.80 9.66
CA ASP A 357 -15.10 4.66 10.23
C ASP A 357 -16.12 4.17 9.19
N THR A 358 -15.95 4.55 7.93
CA THR A 358 -16.78 4.00 6.84
C THR A 358 -16.41 2.55 6.56
N ALA A 359 -15.12 2.21 6.54
CA ALA A 359 -14.63 0.85 6.32
C ALA A 359 -15.11 -0.13 7.41
N LYS A 360 -15.19 0.32 8.67
CA LYS A 360 -15.69 -0.47 9.81
C LYS A 360 -17.04 -1.11 9.53
N LYS A 361 -17.93 -0.43 8.82
CA LYS A 361 -19.27 -0.92 8.48
C LYS A 361 -19.27 -2.16 7.57
N PHE A 362 -18.15 -2.44 6.91
CA PHE A 362 -17.94 -3.57 6.00
C PHE A 362 -16.95 -4.61 6.54
N MET A 363 -16.65 -4.54 7.83
CA MET A 363 -15.81 -5.47 8.56
C MET A 363 -16.62 -6.15 9.66
N THR A 364 -16.27 -7.38 10.02
CA THR A 364 -16.80 -8.03 11.22
C THR A 364 -16.15 -7.41 12.47
N GLU A 365 -16.76 -7.62 13.63
CA GLU A 365 -16.17 -7.19 14.91
C GLU A 365 -14.82 -7.85 15.18
N ASP A 366 -14.64 -9.10 14.74
CA ASP A 366 -13.39 -9.84 14.90
C ASP A 366 -12.28 -9.27 13.99
N GLU A 367 -12.59 -9.02 12.71
CA GLU A 367 -11.67 -8.35 11.78
C GLU A 367 -11.26 -6.98 12.30
N TRP A 368 -12.21 -6.18 12.80
CA TRP A 368 -11.92 -4.88 13.39
C TRP A 368 -11.05 -5.00 14.65
N GLY A 369 -11.41 -5.93 15.53
CA GLY A 369 -10.64 -6.24 16.74
C GLY A 369 -9.20 -6.59 16.42
N TYR A 370 -8.98 -7.48 15.44
CA TYR A 370 -7.65 -7.90 15.03
C TYR A 370 -6.87 -6.78 14.31
N TRP A 371 -7.45 -6.21 13.24
CA TRP A 371 -6.71 -5.28 12.37
C TRP A 371 -6.49 -3.91 12.99
N ILE A 372 -7.45 -3.41 13.78
CA ILE A 372 -7.44 -2.03 14.29
C ILE A 372 -7.17 -1.95 15.78
N GLU A 373 -7.80 -2.81 16.57
CA GLU A 373 -7.68 -2.75 18.03
C GLU A 373 -6.50 -3.58 18.58
N GLY A 374 -5.85 -4.42 17.74
CA GLY A 374 -4.73 -5.26 18.16
C GLY A 374 -5.14 -6.43 19.08
N LYS A 375 -6.42 -6.79 19.07
CA LYS A 375 -6.95 -7.92 19.86
C LYS A 375 -6.58 -9.26 19.20
N ALA A 376 -6.54 -10.32 20.00
CA ALA A 376 -6.43 -11.67 19.48
C ALA A 376 -7.65 -12.01 18.62
N ALA A 377 -7.42 -12.58 17.44
CA ALA A 377 -8.47 -13.06 16.55
C ALA A 377 -9.30 -14.14 17.23
N LYS A 378 -10.63 -14.03 17.23
CA LYS A 378 -11.54 -15.05 17.79
C LYS A 378 -11.69 -16.24 16.84
N GLY A 379 -11.69 -15.99 15.55
CA GLY A 379 -11.71 -16.96 14.46
C GLY A 379 -10.55 -16.76 13.50
N ASP A 380 -10.49 -17.56 12.43
CA ASP A 380 -9.51 -17.34 11.35
C ASP A 380 -9.79 -16.02 10.62
N ILE A 381 -8.79 -15.17 10.46
CA ILE A 381 -8.86 -13.93 9.69
C ILE A 381 -8.64 -14.24 8.22
N MET A 382 -9.59 -13.85 7.40
CA MET A 382 -9.63 -14.19 5.98
C MET A 382 -9.15 -13.05 5.09
N SER A 383 -8.48 -13.38 3.99
CA SER A 383 -8.25 -12.44 2.88
C SER A 383 -9.55 -12.14 2.14
N PRO A 384 -9.59 -11.08 1.28
CA PRO A 384 -10.75 -10.83 0.43
C PRO A 384 -11.16 -12.01 -0.47
N GLU A 385 -10.19 -12.86 -0.85
CA GLU A 385 -10.39 -14.04 -1.69
C GLU A 385 -10.78 -15.30 -0.88
N GLY A 386 -11.03 -15.16 0.43
CA GLY A 386 -11.43 -16.26 1.30
C GLY A 386 -10.30 -17.22 1.71
N LYS A 387 -9.04 -16.78 1.60
CA LYS A 387 -7.89 -17.54 2.12
C LYS A 387 -7.60 -17.13 3.57
N ILE A 388 -7.17 -18.08 4.39
CA ILE A 388 -6.76 -17.79 5.76
C ILE A 388 -5.45 -16.98 5.72
N MET A 389 -5.49 -15.77 6.25
CA MET A 389 -4.31 -14.94 6.45
C MET A 389 -3.68 -15.15 7.83
N GLU A 390 -4.53 -15.24 8.86
CA GLU A 390 -4.09 -15.47 10.24
C GLU A 390 -5.03 -16.45 10.91
N LYS A 391 -4.50 -17.27 11.80
CA LYS A 391 -5.26 -18.27 12.56
C LYS A 391 -5.94 -17.66 13.77
N ALA A 392 -7.02 -18.29 14.21
CA ALA A 392 -7.64 -18.01 15.50
C ALA A 392 -6.58 -17.97 16.62
N GLY A 393 -6.68 -16.98 17.51
CA GLY A 393 -5.71 -16.71 18.57
C GLY A 393 -4.52 -15.84 18.15
N ALA A 394 -4.30 -15.58 16.85
CA ALA A 394 -3.25 -14.70 16.41
C ALA A 394 -3.47 -13.26 16.90
N VAL A 395 -2.38 -12.58 17.28
CA VAL A 395 -2.35 -11.16 17.60
C VAL A 395 -1.54 -10.45 16.52
N ARG A 396 -2.01 -9.30 16.06
CA ARG A 396 -1.33 -8.54 15.02
C ARG A 396 0.04 -8.09 15.48
N ASP A 397 1.06 -8.32 14.67
CA ASP A 397 2.41 -7.83 14.90
C ASP A 397 2.42 -6.30 15.03
N GLY A 398 3.09 -5.80 16.08
CA GLY A 398 3.14 -4.38 16.38
C GLY A 398 1.90 -3.85 17.10
N GLY A 399 0.88 -4.69 17.35
CA GLY A 399 -0.30 -4.36 18.13
C GLY A 399 -1.38 -3.60 17.33
N SER A 400 -2.06 -2.70 18.01
CA SER A 400 -3.16 -1.90 17.47
C SER A 400 -2.71 -0.89 16.39
N PHE A 401 -3.69 -0.34 15.68
CA PHE A 401 -3.49 0.78 14.76
C PHE A 401 -2.77 1.96 15.45
N GLN A 402 -3.19 2.31 16.67
CA GLN A 402 -2.59 3.40 17.43
C GLN A 402 -1.11 3.15 17.78
N GLU A 403 -0.79 1.93 18.20
CA GLU A 403 0.58 1.54 18.54
C GLU A 403 1.50 1.54 17.32
N ARG A 404 0.99 1.12 16.16
CA ARG A 404 1.78 1.09 14.93
C ARG A 404 1.94 2.48 14.31
N MET A 405 0.83 3.15 14.02
CA MET A 405 0.85 4.44 13.33
C MET A 405 1.31 5.59 14.23
N GLY A 406 1.19 5.45 15.55
CA GLY A 406 1.76 6.39 16.53
C GLY A 406 3.30 6.35 16.62
N LYS A 407 3.94 5.32 16.02
CA LYS A 407 5.41 5.15 15.97
C LYS A 407 5.99 5.35 14.58
N VAL A 408 5.30 6.03 13.68
CA VAL A 408 5.86 6.38 12.37
C VAL A 408 7.01 7.37 12.56
N ALA A 409 8.21 7.00 12.12
CA ALA A 409 9.43 7.81 12.21
C ALA A 409 9.65 8.66 10.95
N CYS A 410 9.29 8.13 9.79
CA CYS A 410 9.38 8.87 8.54
C CYS A 410 8.35 8.38 7.52
N TRP A 411 7.99 9.26 6.60
CA TRP A 411 7.17 8.99 5.43
C TRP A 411 8.05 8.86 4.18
N ASN A 412 7.69 7.99 3.25
CA ASN A 412 8.31 7.97 1.93
C ASN A 412 8.35 9.38 1.34
N SER A 413 9.41 9.70 0.60
CA SER A 413 9.62 11.05 0.09
C SER A 413 10.35 11.07 -1.24
N VAL A 414 10.07 12.08 -2.05
CA VAL A 414 10.96 12.55 -3.11
C VAL A 414 11.85 13.63 -2.52
N MET A 415 13.15 13.40 -2.52
CA MET A 415 14.15 14.36 -2.05
C MET A 415 14.39 15.47 -3.08
N ASP A 416 14.85 16.64 -2.65
CA ASP A 416 15.29 17.69 -3.58
C ASP A 416 16.46 17.19 -4.45
N GLU A 417 17.34 16.36 -3.88
CA GLU A 417 18.48 15.72 -4.54
C GLU A 417 18.12 14.34 -5.14
N ASP A 418 16.88 14.08 -5.51
CA ASP A 418 16.37 12.79 -6.00
C ASP A 418 17.22 12.19 -7.13
N ARG A 419 17.56 12.98 -8.17
CA ARG A 419 18.38 12.49 -9.29
C ARG A 419 19.79 12.08 -8.84
N TYR A 420 20.35 12.81 -7.89
CA TYR A 420 21.65 12.49 -7.30
C TYR A 420 21.55 11.20 -6.50
N MET A 421 20.55 11.08 -5.65
CA MET A 421 20.30 9.91 -4.81
C MET A 421 20.10 8.65 -5.66
N VAL A 422 19.27 8.68 -6.72
CA VAL A 422 19.06 7.53 -7.62
C VAL A 422 20.36 7.08 -8.29
N ARG A 423 21.21 8.01 -8.74
CA ARG A 423 22.51 7.67 -9.30
C ARG A 423 23.40 6.96 -8.27
N ARG A 424 23.51 7.50 -7.06
CA ARG A 424 24.32 6.91 -5.97
C ARG A 424 23.78 5.54 -5.56
N TRP A 425 22.45 5.38 -5.52
CA TRP A 425 21.83 4.08 -5.27
C TRP A 425 22.20 3.03 -6.32
N ASN A 426 22.18 3.40 -7.59
CA ASN A 426 22.61 2.51 -8.68
C ASN A 426 24.09 2.12 -8.57
N GLU A 427 24.98 3.02 -8.12
CA GLU A 427 26.36 2.70 -7.79
C GLU A 427 26.45 1.64 -6.67
N PHE A 428 25.65 1.79 -5.60
CA PHE A 428 25.55 0.77 -4.55
C PHE A 428 25.10 -0.59 -5.09
N ILE A 429 24.07 -0.62 -5.93
CA ILE A 429 23.56 -1.89 -6.49
C ILE A 429 24.59 -2.52 -7.45
N ALA A 430 25.41 -1.74 -8.13
CA ALA A 430 26.45 -2.23 -9.03
C ALA A 430 27.75 -2.66 -8.32
N ALA A 431 28.07 -2.09 -7.14
CA ALA A 431 29.26 -2.42 -6.35
C ALA A 431 29.23 -3.87 -5.85
#